data_331313c465ae5a52483f28597fb01d87
#
_entry.id   331313c465ae5a52483f28597fb01d87
#
_cell.length_a   1.000
_cell.length_b   1.000
_cell.length_c   1.000
_cell.angle_alpha   90.00
_cell.angle_beta   90.00
_cell.angle_gamma   90.00
#
_symmetry.space_group_name_H-M   'P 1'
#
loop_
_entity.id
_entity.type
_entity.pdbx_description
1 polymer ?
#
loop_
_entity_poly.entity_id
_entity_poly.type
_entity_poly.pdbx_seq_one_letter_code
_entity_poly.pdbx_strand_id
1 'polypeptide(L)'
;MQFLPYFASHTIGAMLLCVGAVVAASGASASDELPAAPLALAKAWIAREFQPSTLTSEQQLAELSWFIKAAAPYRGMTIRVVSENIGTHVYESNVLARAFSEITGISVVHEITGEDDVVKKLQTQMQTGLPIYDAYINDSDFIGAHFRMGKTLVLSDYMAGEGQAVTLPTLDLADFMGLRFTSGPDGKLYQLPDQQFANLYWYRQDWFSRPELQKAFKQRYGYALGVPQNWTAYEDIAEFFSVYVRELDGQHVWGHMDYGSHDPSLGWRFSDAWLGLAGVGDKGLPNGLPVDDWGIRVENCHPVGASVSRGGALDSPAAIYAMTKYKDWLDKYAPPEARKMTFSTSAEWVPKGQIAQQIFWYTAFVPDLLKPGGPLSNPDGSARWRVAPSPVGAYWQNGMKSGYQDVGSWTLLKNTAPDRQAAAWLYAQFTVAKTLSLRKTLVGLTPIRISDVQSAVMTEQAPRLGGLVEFYRSHARDVWTPTGTNVPDYASLAPLWWQVLGPLVDGRQSITSSLANLASKMDIELARIAERGDMQQCAPQISEPKGAAFWLTQPGAPAPQTDEQPPGKTLNYAESIQKWQ
;
A
#
# COMPACT_ATOMS: atom_id res chain seq x y z
N MET A 1 -11.02 53.87 51.72
CA MET A 1 -12.24 54.03 52.53
C MET A 1 -12.67 52.61 52.85
N GLN A 2 -12.28 52.04 54.02
CA GLN A 2 -13.05 52.02 55.26
C GLN A 2 -14.34 51.21 55.06
N PHE A 3 -14.75 50.15 55.81
CA PHE A 3 -14.38 49.65 57.15
C PHE A 3 -14.88 48.21 57.26
N LEU A 4 -14.17 47.40 57.97
CA LEU A 4 -14.66 46.32 58.85
C LEU A 4 -15.37 46.90 60.06
N PRO A 5 -16.11 46.22 60.94
CA PRO A 5 -15.66 44.99 61.64
C PRO A 5 -16.78 44.05 62.22
N TYR A 6 -16.32 42.87 62.68
CA TYR A 6 -16.56 42.18 63.96
C TYR A 6 -18.00 41.89 64.44
N PHE A 7 -18.32 40.67 64.85
CA PHE A 7 -18.35 40.20 66.23
C PHE A 7 -18.59 38.70 66.34
N ALA A 8 -17.90 38.12 67.32
CA ALA A 8 -17.94 36.75 67.80
C ALA A 8 -19.02 36.57 68.87
N SER A 9 -19.45 35.33 69.11
CA SER A 9 -19.37 34.67 70.45
C SER A 9 -20.21 33.40 70.50
N HIS A 10 -19.58 32.32 70.94
CA HIS A 10 -19.84 31.47 72.14
C HIS A 10 -21.22 30.75 72.19
N THR A 11 -21.39 29.53 72.51
CA THR A 11 -20.71 28.37 73.12
C THR A 11 -21.74 27.28 73.38
N ILE A 12 -21.23 26.08 73.78
CA ILE A 12 -21.88 25.00 74.50
C ILE A 12 -22.42 23.85 73.62
N GLY A 13 -21.81 22.84 73.49
CA GLY A 13 -21.49 21.56 74.06
C GLY A 13 -22.68 20.65 74.27
N ALA A 14 -22.77 19.57 73.45
CA ALA A 14 -23.45 18.35 73.84
C ALA A 14 -22.70 17.14 73.22
N MET A 15 -22.12 16.37 74.10
CA MET A 15 -21.41 15.13 73.82
C MET A 15 -22.45 14.02 73.60
N LEU A 16 -22.58 13.53 72.36
CA LEU A 16 -23.31 12.27 72.09
C LEU A 16 -22.32 11.23 71.62
N LEU A 17 -22.14 10.19 72.45
CA LEU A 17 -21.48 8.97 72.07
C LEU A 17 -22.31 8.28 70.97
N CYS A 18 -21.82 8.22 69.74
CA CYS A 18 -22.29 7.25 68.77
C CYS A 18 -21.26 6.13 68.63
N VAL A 19 -21.68 4.93 68.98
CA VAL A 19 -21.01 3.68 68.79
C VAL A 19 -20.80 3.48 67.31
N GLY A 20 -19.54 3.53 66.86
CA GLY A 20 -19.17 3.25 65.47
C GLY A 20 -19.29 1.77 65.16
N ALA A 21 -20.28 1.40 64.36
CA ALA A 21 -20.27 0.13 63.64
C ALA A 21 -19.20 0.20 62.56
N VAL A 22 -18.09 -0.47 62.73
CA VAL A 22 -17.11 -0.74 61.67
C VAL A 22 -17.77 -1.69 60.69
N VAL A 23 -18.31 -1.13 59.59
CA VAL A 23 -18.65 -1.92 58.41
C VAL A 23 -17.31 -2.22 57.74
N ALA A 24 -16.81 -3.44 57.96
CA ALA A 24 -15.75 -3.99 57.13
C ALA A 24 -16.28 -4.05 55.68
N ALA A 25 -15.90 -3.08 54.86
CA ALA A 25 -16.02 -3.20 53.44
C ALA A 25 -15.09 -4.35 53.01
N SER A 26 -15.64 -5.55 52.87
CA SER A 26 -15.02 -6.63 52.12
C SER A 26 -14.81 -6.13 50.72
N GLY A 27 -13.59 -5.67 50.41
CA GLY A 27 -13.14 -5.48 49.08
C GLY A 27 -13.27 -6.82 48.35
N ALA A 28 -14.32 -6.97 47.57
CA ALA A 28 -14.38 -8.03 46.59
C ALA A 28 -13.21 -7.80 45.66
N SER A 29 -12.16 -8.57 45.81
CA SER A 29 -11.15 -8.75 44.77
C SER A 29 -11.93 -9.17 43.52
N ALA A 30 -12.02 -8.27 42.54
CA ALA A 30 -12.56 -8.63 41.22
C ALA A 30 -11.75 -9.83 40.76
N SER A 31 -12.39 -10.97 40.65
CA SER A 31 -11.76 -12.18 40.16
C SER A 31 -11.16 -11.88 38.81
N ASP A 32 -9.88 -12.16 38.66
CA ASP A 32 -9.10 -12.03 37.41
C ASP A 32 -9.60 -13.00 36.31
N GLU A 33 -10.72 -13.64 36.57
CA GLU A 33 -11.33 -14.67 35.73
C GLU A 33 -12.10 -14.04 34.58
N LEU A 34 -11.71 -14.39 33.37
CA LEU A 34 -12.38 -13.96 32.16
C LEU A 34 -13.83 -14.45 32.10
N PRO A 35 -14.76 -13.67 31.52
CA PRO A 35 -16.11 -14.13 31.28
C PRO A 35 -16.12 -15.42 30.45
N ALA A 36 -16.79 -16.45 30.92
CA ALA A 36 -16.79 -17.79 30.31
C ALA A 36 -17.31 -17.80 28.88
N ALA A 37 -18.33 -16.99 28.57
CA ALA A 37 -18.94 -16.94 27.22
C ALA A 37 -18.00 -16.38 26.13
N PRO A 38 -17.34 -15.20 26.28
CA PRO A 38 -16.34 -14.72 25.32
C PRO A 38 -15.18 -15.69 25.13
N LEU A 39 -14.71 -16.35 26.18
CA LEU A 39 -13.63 -17.32 26.11
C LEU A 39 -14.04 -18.57 25.30
N ALA A 40 -15.27 -19.05 25.45
CA ALA A 40 -15.81 -20.16 24.67
C ALA A 40 -15.92 -19.77 23.17
N LEU A 41 -16.35 -18.53 22.87
CA LEU A 41 -16.39 -18.02 21.52
C LEU A 41 -14.99 -17.91 20.90
N ALA A 42 -14.00 -17.40 21.64
CA ALA A 42 -12.61 -17.35 21.20
C ALA A 42 -12.08 -18.74 20.80
N LYS A 43 -12.30 -19.76 21.64
CA LYS A 43 -11.94 -21.16 21.31
C LYS A 43 -12.63 -21.67 20.05
N ALA A 44 -13.92 -21.36 19.89
CA ALA A 44 -14.68 -21.75 18.72
C ALA A 44 -14.14 -21.09 17.43
N TRP A 45 -13.77 -19.80 17.49
CA TRP A 45 -13.17 -19.09 16.36
C TRP A 45 -11.79 -19.63 16.00
N ILE A 46 -10.92 -19.94 16.97
CA ILE A 46 -9.63 -20.59 16.74
C ILE A 46 -9.81 -21.91 15.99
N ALA A 47 -10.75 -22.75 16.42
CA ALA A 47 -10.95 -24.07 15.84
C ALA A 47 -11.54 -24.05 14.42
N ARG A 48 -12.47 -23.13 14.14
CA ARG A 48 -13.23 -23.12 12.89
C ARG A 48 -12.64 -22.23 11.79
N GLU A 49 -11.92 -21.15 12.16
CA GLU A 49 -11.54 -20.12 11.19
C GLU A 49 -10.06 -19.69 11.26
N PHE A 50 -9.47 -19.58 12.48
CA PHE A 50 -8.12 -19.02 12.62
C PHE A 50 -7.00 -20.05 12.45
N GLN A 51 -7.23 -21.04 11.59
CA GLN A 51 -6.23 -22.02 11.20
C GLN A 51 -5.99 -21.94 9.68
N PRO A 52 -4.75 -22.12 9.21
CA PRO A 52 -3.53 -22.29 10.01
C PRO A 52 -3.06 -20.99 10.66
N SER A 53 -2.24 -21.10 11.70
CA SER A 53 -1.61 -19.97 12.39
C SER A 53 -0.14 -20.26 12.67
N THR A 54 0.66 -19.22 12.85
CA THR A 54 2.05 -19.33 13.33
C THR A 54 2.12 -19.57 14.85
N LEU A 55 1.00 -19.42 15.55
CA LEU A 55 0.88 -19.65 16.98
C LEU A 55 0.24 -21.02 17.27
N THR A 56 0.59 -21.62 18.43
CA THR A 56 -0.18 -22.76 18.97
C THR A 56 -1.58 -22.31 19.43
N SER A 57 -2.53 -23.24 19.54
CA SER A 57 -3.89 -22.91 20.00
C SER A 57 -3.92 -22.27 21.39
N GLU A 58 -2.98 -22.61 22.26
CA GLU A 58 -2.83 -22.01 23.61
C GLU A 58 -2.35 -20.56 23.51
N GLN A 59 -1.36 -20.28 22.64
CA GLN A 59 -0.87 -18.93 22.37
C GLN A 59 -1.96 -18.06 21.71
N GLN A 60 -2.71 -18.61 20.74
CA GLN A 60 -3.86 -17.94 20.13
C GLN A 60 -4.90 -17.58 21.19
N LEU A 61 -5.22 -18.53 22.07
CA LEU A 61 -6.17 -18.28 23.15
C LEU A 61 -5.67 -17.22 24.15
N ALA A 62 -4.38 -17.19 24.46
CA ALA A 62 -3.78 -16.16 25.30
C ALA A 62 -3.90 -14.77 24.66
N GLU A 63 -3.63 -14.65 23.36
CA GLU A 63 -3.76 -13.40 22.61
C GLU A 63 -5.23 -12.93 22.57
N LEU A 64 -6.19 -13.81 22.25
CA LEU A 64 -7.61 -13.47 22.26
C LEU A 64 -8.13 -13.15 23.68
N SER A 65 -7.60 -13.79 24.71
CA SER A 65 -7.91 -13.49 26.11
C SER A 65 -7.48 -12.07 26.49
N TRP A 66 -6.35 -11.62 25.96
CA TRP A 66 -5.93 -10.24 26.14
C TRP A 66 -6.93 -9.26 25.48
N PHE A 67 -7.38 -9.51 24.24
CA PHE A 67 -8.40 -8.69 23.58
C PHE A 67 -9.70 -8.62 24.38
N ILE A 68 -10.16 -9.75 24.98
CA ILE A 68 -11.35 -9.78 25.82
C ILE A 68 -11.20 -8.85 27.04
N LYS A 69 -10.01 -8.84 27.68
CA LYS A 69 -9.71 -7.97 28.83
C LYS A 69 -9.61 -6.51 28.43
N ALA A 70 -8.81 -6.21 27.42
CA ALA A 70 -8.57 -4.85 26.95
C ALA A 70 -9.84 -4.17 26.41
N ALA A 71 -10.75 -4.93 25.81
CA ALA A 71 -12.01 -4.43 25.29
C ALA A 71 -13.10 -4.23 26.37
N ALA A 72 -12.89 -4.71 27.59
CA ALA A 72 -13.92 -4.67 28.62
C ALA A 72 -14.54 -3.29 28.89
N PRO A 73 -13.77 -2.17 28.92
CA PRO A 73 -14.32 -0.82 29.11
C PRO A 73 -15.20 -0.35 27.95
N TYR A 74 -15.05 -0.94 26.77
CA TYR A 74 -15.68 -0.48 25.51
C TYR A 74 -16.81 -1.39 25.04
N ARG A 75 -17.19 -2.39 25.83
CA ARG A 75 -18.30 -3.32 25.51
C ARG A 75 -19.62 -2.58 25.28
N GLY A 76 -20.34 -3.00 24.24
CA GLY A 76 -21.57 -2.35 23.81
C GLY A 76 -21.36 -1.12 22.91
N MET A 77 -20.13 -0.66 22.73
CA MET A 77 -19.81 0.38 21.74
C MET A 77 -19.94 -0.16 20.33
N THR A 78 -20.34 0.71 19.40
CA THR A 78 -20.29 0.44 17.96
C THR A 78 -19.26 1.35 17.32
N ILE A 79 -18.26 0.80 16.64
CA ILE A 79 -17.29 1.52 15.83
C ILE A 79 -17.62 1.38 14.35
N ARG A 80 -17.25 2.39 13.57
CA ARG A 80 -17.39 2.39 12.11
C ARG A 80 -16.01 2.54 11.47
N VAL A 81 -15.68 1.63 10.57
CA VAL A 81 -14.42 1.66 9.82
C VAL A 81 -14.70 1.45 8.34
N VAL A 82 -13.78 1.84 7.48
CA VAL A 82 -13.95 1.77 6.03
C VAL A 82 -12.66 1.35 5.35
N SER A 83 -12.78 0.55 4.29
CA SER A 83 -11.69 0.14 3.42
C SER A 83 -12.15 -0.07 1.97
N GLU A 84 -11.20 -0.26 1.07
CA GLU A 84 -11.46 -0.56 -0.33
C GLU A 84 -11.99 -1.98 -0.56
N ASN A 85 -12.57 -2.20 -1.74
CA ASN A 85 -13.18 -3.48 -2.12
C ASN A 85 -12.14 -4.44 -2.73
N ILE A 86 -11.39 -5.12 -1.88
CA ILE A 86 -10.49 -6.21 -2.25
C ILE A 86 -10.72 -7.43 -1.36
N GLY A 87 -10.21 -8.61 -1.80
CA GLY A 87 -10.46 -9.88 -1.12
C GLY A 87 -10.11 -9.90 0.37
N THR A 88 -9.00 -9.28 0.76
CA THR A 88 -8.55 -9.16 2.16
C THR A 88 -9.56 -8.39 3.00
N HIS A 89 -9.98 -7.20 2.55
CA HIS A 89 -10.92 -6.34 3.29
C HIS A 89 -12.34 -6.93 3.32
N VAL A 90 -12.77 -7.60 2.25
CA VAL A 90 -14.04 -8.34 2.25
C VAL A 90 -14.04 -9.43 3.31
N TYR A 91 -12.92 -10.13 3.48
CA TYR A 91 -12.75 -11.12 4.57
C TYR A 91 -12.78 -10.44 5.94
N GLU A 92 -12.14 -9.31 6.11
CA GLU A 92 -12.17 -8.54 7.37
C GLU A 92 -13.58 -8.09 7.72
N SER A 93 -14.30 -7.51 6.77
CA SER A 93 -15.66 -7.05 6.96
C SER A 93 -16.62 -8.20 7.31
N ASN A 94 -16.58 -9.29 6.54
CA ASN A 94 -17.56 -10.37 6.66
C ASN A 94 -17.23 -11.37 7.79
N VAL A 95 -15.95 -11.56 8.10
CA VAL A 95 -15.49 -12.60 9.03
C VAL A 95 -14.86 -12.02 10.26
N LEU A 96 -13.81 -11.18 10.12
CA LEU A 96 -13.05 -10.71 11.27
C LEU A 96 -13.81 -9.69 12.11
N ALA A 97 -14.60 -8.80 11.50
CA ALA A 97 -15.46 -7.86 12.22
C ALA A 97 -16.48 -8.59 13.11
N ARG A 98 -17.07 -9.68 12.56
CA ARG A 98 -17.97 -10.53 13.34
C ARG A 98 -17.24 -11.26 14.47
N ALA A 99 -16.07 -11.84 14.19
CA ALA A 99 -15.28 -12.54 15.20
C ALA A 99 -14.89 -11.60 16.35
N PHE A 100 -14.39 -10.42 16.01
CA PHE A 100 -14.03 -9.38 16.98
C PHE A 100 -15.23 -8.99 17.83
N SER A 101 -16.40 -8.74 17.19
CA SER A 101 -17.63 -8.35 17.90
C SER A 101 -18.12 -9.44 18.86
N GLU A 102 -18.13 -10.72 18.43
CA GLU A 102 -18.52 -11.84 19.26
C GLU A 102 -17.57 -12.07 20.46
N ILE A 103 -16.26 -11.89 20.24
CA ILE A 103 -15.23 -12.13 21.27
C ILE A 103 -15.14 -10.97 22.26
N THR A 104 -15.20 -9.73 21.78
CA THR A 104 -14.92 -8.54 22.62
C THR A 104 -16.17 -7.85 23.15
N GLY A 105 -17.28 -7.97 22.44
CA GLY A 105 -18.52 -7.23 22.71
C GLY A 105 -18.52 -5.79 22.16
N ILE A 106 -17.53 -5.40 21.35
CA ILE A 106 -17.53 -4.16 20.57
C ILE A 106 -18.08 -4.47 19.19
N SER A 107 -19.17 -3.84 18.79
CA SER A 107 -19.75 -4.02 17.45
C SER A 107 -18.93 -3.27 16.41
N VAL A 108 -18.63 -3.91 15.27
CA VAL A 108 -17.89 -3.30 14.15
C VAL A 108 -18.80 -3.21 12.92
N VAL A 109 -18.94 -2.01 12.39
CA VAL A 109 -19.49 -1.75 11.05
C VAL A 109 -18.31 -1.46 10.12
N HIS A 110 -17.89 -2.46 9.37
CA HIS A 110 -16.78 -2.34 8.41
C HIS A 110 -17.36 -2.16 7.01
N GLU A 111 -17.38 -0.93 6.54
CA GLU A 111 -17.89 -0.55 5.21
C GLU A 111 -16.84 -0.87 4.15
N ILE A 112 -17.29 -1.49 3.05
CA ILE A 112 -16.48 -1.75 1.86
C ILE A 112 -16.95 -0.86 0.73
N THR A 113 -16.05 -0.07 0.14
CA THR A 113 -16.37 0.87 -0.93
C THR A 113 -15.23 0.96 -1.95
N GLY A 114 -15.33 1.84 -2.95
CA GLY A 114 -14.21 2.11 -3.86
C GLY A 114 -13.08 2.87 -3.15
N GLU A 115 -11.85 2.64 -3.55
CA GLU A 115 -10.68 3.31 -2.96
C GLU A 115 -10.81 4.84 -3.01
N ASP A 116 -11.24 5.41 -4.14
CA ASP A 116 -11.52 6.85 -4.27
C ASP A 116 -12.45 7.40 -3.20
N ASP A 117 -13.45 6.61 -2.83
CA ASP A 117 -14.44 6.99 -1.85
C ASP A 117 -13.83 6.96 -0.44
N VAL A 118 -12.97 5.97 -0.14
CA VAL A 118 -12.17 5.94 1.10
C VAL A 118 -11.31 7.20 1.21
N VAL A 119 -10.58 7.53 0.14
CA VAL A 119 -9.72 8.73 0.05
C VAL A 119 -10.52 10.00 0.31
N LYS A 120 -11.65 10.18 -0.36
CA LYS A 120 -12.52 11.37 -0.21
C LYS A 120 -13.08 11.50 1.21
N LYS A 121 -13.51 10.39 1.81
CA LYS A 121 -14.04 10.35 3.17
C LYS A 121 -12.97 10.67 4.21
N LEU A 122 -11.79 10.08 4.09
CA LEU A 122 -10.64 10.37 4.95
C LEU A 122 -10.26 11.85 4.88
N GLN A 123 -10.10 12.37 3.68
CA GLN A 123 -9.76 13.77 3.47
C GLN A 123 -10.82 14.71 4.03
N THR A 124 -12.10 14.44 3.79
CA THR A 124 -13.20 15.23 4.33
C THR A 124 -13.13 15.29 5.86
N GLN A 125 -12.89 14.17 6.51
CA GLN A 125 -12.74 14.13 7.97
C GLN A 125 -11.50 14.87 8.45
N MET A 126 -10.36 14.75 7.73
CA MET A 126 -9.13 15.50 8.07
C MET A 126 -9.31 17.02 7.95
N GLN A 127 -10.04 17.47 6.94
CA GLN A 127 -10.26 18.90 6.68
C GLN A 127 -11.32 19.52 7.59
N THR A 128 -12.45 18.84 7.75
CA THR A 128 -13.61 19.39 8.48
C THR A 128 -13.58 19.11 9.97
N GLY A 129 -12.87 18.08 10.40
CA GLY A 129 -12.89 17.57 11.76
C GLY A 129 -14.16 16.81 12.14
N LEU A 130 -15.10 16.59 11.19
CA LEU A 130 -16.33 15.83 11.45
C LEU A 130 -16.01 14.33 11.51
N PRO A 131 -16.34 13.63 12.62
CA PRO A 131 -16.05 12.21 12.75
C PRO A 131 -17.00 11.39 11.85
N ILE A 132 -16.52 10.91 10.71
CA ILE A 132 -17.27 10.06 9.77
C ILE A 132 -17.03 8.58 10.11
N TYR A 133 -15.76 8.21 10.28
CA TYR A 133 -15.32 6.87 10.70
C TYR A 133 -14.34 6.97 11.86
N ASP A 134 -14.19 5.89 12.59
CA ASP A 134 -13.26 5.77 13.72
C ASP A 134 -11.85 5.35 13.27
N ALA A 135 -11.78 4.60 12.16
CA ALA A 135 -10.54 4.27 11.48
C ALA A 135 -10.76 4.02 9.98
N TYR A 136 -9.69 4.13 9.23
CA TYR A 136 -9.62 3.94 7.79
C TYR A 136 -8.50 2.96 7.45
N ILE A 137 -8.69 2.10 6.44
CA ILE A 137 -7.56 1.51 5.73
C ILE A 137 -7.34 2.34 4.48
N ASN A 138 -6.15 2.88 4.33
CA ASN A 138 -5.70 3.65 3.18
C ASN A 138 -4.24 3.37 2.90
N ASP A 139 -3.80 3.66 1.69
CA ASP A 139 -2.48 3.30 1.21
C ASP A 139 -1.36 4.18 1.77
N SER A 140 -0.15 3.69 1.67
CA SER A 140 1.07 4.39 2.10
C SER A 140 1.36 5.65 1.29
N ASP A 141 0.69 5.88 0.17
CA ASP A 141 0.71 7.13 -0.61
C ASP A 141 0.32 8.36 0.21
N PHE A 142 -0.47 8.15 1.26
CA PHE A 142 -0.87 9.20 2.20
C PHE A 142 0.17 9.55 3.26
N ILE A 143 1.26 8.79 3.37
CA ILE A 143 2.21 8.99 4.49
C ILE A 143 2.79 10.41 4.52
N GLY A 144 3.03 11.00 3.35
CA GLY A 144 3.51 12.38 3.24
C GLY A 144 2.51 13.42 3.76
N ALA A 145 1.22 13.22 3.48
CA ALA A 145 0.14 14.05 3.97
C ALA A 145 -0.08 13.85 5.48
N HIS A 146 -0.09 12.61 5.96
CA HIS A 146 -0.25 12.29 7.38
C HIS A 146 0.85 12.94 8.22
N PHE A 147 2.10 12.83 7.78
CA PHE A 147 3.24 13.46 8.44
C PHE A 147 3.10 14.99 8.47
N ARG A 148 2.80 15.63 7.33
CA ARG A 148 2.81 17.09 7.21
C ARG A 148 1.59 17.78 7.82
N MET A 149 0.41 17.23 7.64
CA MET A 149 -0.83 17.82 8.13
C MET A 149 -1.02 17.63 9.65
N GLY A 150 -0.42 16.60 10.24
CA GLY A 150 -0.51 16.31 11.65
C GLY A 150 -1.92 16.03 12.17
N LYS A 151 -2.84 15.57 11.31
CA LYS A 151 -4.24 15.25 11.64
C LYS A 151 -4.45 13.80 12.08
N THR A 152 -3.54 12.93 11.69
CA THR A 152 -3.57 11.51 12.08
C THR A 152 -2.93 11.30 13.45
N LEU A 153 -3.36 10.26 14.13
CA LEU A 153 -2.74 9.79 15.36
C LEU A 153 -1.35 9.24 15.03
N VAL A 154 -0.33 9.70 15.73
CA VAL A 154 1.03 9.14 15.63
C VAL A 154 1.05 7.87 16.44
N LEU A 155 1.00 6.71 15.78
CA LEU A 155 0.80 5.43 16.45
C LEU A 155 1.94 5.07 17.40
N SER A 156 3.20 5.40 17.05
CA SER A 156 4.34 5.20 17.97
C SER A 156 4.17 5.97 19.28
N ASP A 157 3.70 7.22 19.22
CA ASP A 157 3.48 8.03 20.42
C ASP A 157 2.26 7.52 21.19
N TYR A 158 1.20 7.15 20.49
CA TYR A 158 -0.02 6.59 21.08
C TYR A 158 0.25 5.31 21.83
N MET A 159 0.96 4.35 21.22
CA MET A 159 1.33 3.08 21.87
C MET A 159 2.21 3.28 23.11
N ALA A 160 3.08 4.27 23.10
CA ALA A 160 3.95 4.59 24.24
C ALA A 160 3.23 5.37 25.36
N GLY A 161 2.10 6.00 25.07
CA GLY A 161 1.34 6.88 25.96
C GLY A 161 -0.09 6.42 26.22
N GLU A 162 -1.05 7.18 25.74
CA GLU A 162 -2.49 7.00 26.03
C GLU A 162 -3.03 5.63 25.58
N GLY A 163 -2.50 5.07 24.51
CA GLY A 163 -2.90 3.78 23.95
C GLY A 163 -2.19 2.57 24.58
N GLN A 164 -1.28 2.76 25.52
CA GLN A 164 -0.47 1.66 26.06
C GLN A 164 -1.32 0.52 26.61
N ALA A 165 -2.38 0.82 27.36
CA ALA A 165 -3.26 -0.17 27.96
C ALA A 165 -4.09 -0.98 26.96
N VAL A 166 -4.26 -0.45 25.75
CA VAL A 166 -5.00 -1.08 24.64
C VAL A 166 -4.09 -1.49 23.48
N THR A 167 -2.78 -1.49 23.70
CA THR A 167 -1.80 -1.99 22.73
C THR A 167 -1.43 -3.43 23.05
N LEU A 168 -1.63 -4.32 22.08
CA LEU A 168 -1.39 -5.76 22.21
C LEU A 168 0.09 -6.02 22.54
N PRO A 169 0.43 -6.68 23.66
CA PRO A 169 1.82 -6.95 24.02
C PRO A 169 2.57 -7.82 23.00
N THR A 170 1.83 -8.65 22.26
CA THR A 170 2.36 -9.55 21.22
C THR A 170 2.21 -8.96 19.83
N LEU A 171 1.97 -7.63 19.69
CA LEU A 171 1.83 -6.96 18.38
C LEU A 171 3.08 -7.14 17.53
N ASP A 172 4.26 -7.12 18.15
CA ASP A 172 5.55 -7.43 17.53
C ASP A 172 5.78 -6.68 16.23
N LEU A 173 6.05 -5.37 16.34
CA LEU A 173 6.28 -4.52 15.17
C LEU A 173 7.45 -4.99 14.29
N ALA A 174 8.47 -5.64 14.87
CA ALA A 174 9.61 -6.14 14.13
C ALA A 174 9.26 -7.28 13.16
N ASP A 175 8.14 -7.98 13.39
CA ASP A 175 7.63 -9.02 12.52
C ASP A 175 6.82 -8.47 11.32
N PHE A 176 6.48 -7.17 11.32
CA PHE A 176 5.77 -6.58 10.18
C PHE A 176 6.69 -6.30 9.00
N MET A 177 6.23 -6.68 7.83
CA MET A 177 6.74 -6.15 6.57
C MET A 177 6.14 -4.77 6.32
N GLY A 178 6.91 -3.88 5.69
CA GLY A 178 6.36 -2.60 5.24
C GLY A 178 6.27 -1.48 6.27
N LEU A 179 6.78 -1.64 7.51
CA LEU A 179 6.74 -0.56 8.52
C LEU A 179 7.32 0.75 8.02
N ARG A 180 8.37 0.71 7.21
CA ARG A 180 8.97 1.94 6.70
C ARG A 180 8.09 2.64 5.66
N PHE A 181 7.14 1.94 5.01
CA PHE A 181 6.15 2.55 4.12
C PHE A 181 5.10 3.33 4.89
N THR A 182 4.89 2.99 6.14
CA THR A 182 3.88 3.56 7.04
C THR A 182 4.48 4.47 8.11
N SER A 183 5.78 4.73 8.00
CA SER A 183 6.54 5.66 8.86
C SER A 183 6.82 6.97 8.12
N GLY A 184 6.67 8.09 8.84
CA GLY A 184 6.98 9.41 8.30
C GLY A 184 8.48 9.66 8.20
N PRO A 185 8.89 10.78 7.56
CA PRO A 185 10.30 11.21 7.51
C PRO A 185 10.95 11.42 8.88
N ASP A 186 10.16 11.58 9.93
CA ASP A 186 10.60 11.67 11.34
C ASP A 186 10.83 10.30 11.99
N GLY A 187 10.66 9.21 11.24
CA GLY A 187 10.81 7.84 11.72
C GLY A 187 9.66 7.33 12.60
N LYS A 188 8.61 8.12 12.79
CA LYS A 188 7.44 7.72 13.59
C LYS A 188 6.43 6.95 12.75
N LEU A 189 5.76 5.99 13.37
CA LEU A 189 4.69 5.21 12.74
C LEU A 189 3.39 6.01 12.74
N TYR A 190 2.78 6.18 11.57
CA TYR A 190 1.52 6.89 11.37
C TYR A 190 0.37 5.95 10.99
N GLN A 191 0.69 4.79 10.43
CA GLN A 191 -0.28 3.80 9.99
C GLN A 191 0.18 2.42 10.45
N LEU A 192 -0.77 1.53 10.82
CA LEU A 192 -0.46 0.13 11.13
C LEU A 192 -0.62 -0.70 9.86
N PRO A 193 0.45 -1.34 9.35
CA PRO A 193 0.35 -2.18 8.17
C PRO A 193 -0.74 -3.25 8.28
N ASP A 194 -1.58 -3.38 7.26
CA ASP A 194 -2.66 -4.35 7.20
C ASP A 194 -2.50 -5.35 6.07
N GLN A 195 -2.04 -4.89 4.92
CA GLN A 195 -1.77 -5.70 3.74
C GLN A 195 -0.63 -5.08 2.92
N GLN A 196 -0.03 -5.87 2.04
CA GLN A 196 1.08 -5.42 1.23
C GLN A 196 0.89 -5.79 -0.22
N PHE A 197 1.07 -4.82 -1.11
CA PHE A 197 1.08 -5.00 -2.55
C PHE A 197 2.49 -4.87 -3.10
N ALA A 198 2.75 -5.54 -4.22
CA ALA A 198 3.98 -5.37 -4.96
C ALA A 198 3.70 -5.31 -6.45
N ASN A 199 4.28 -4.31 -7.12
CA ASN A 199 4.27 -4.19 -8.56
C ASN A 199 5.43 -5.01 -9.12
N LEU A 200 5.12 -6.13 -9.77
CA LEU A 200 6.07 -7.12 -10.27
C LEU A 200 5.87 -7.35 -11.76
N TYR A 201 6.94 -7.79 -12.43
CA TYR A 201 6.81 -8.35 -13.76
C TYR A 201 6.17 -9.75 -13.66
N TRP A 202 5.11 -9.97 -14.42
CA TRP A 202 4.38 -11.23 -14.53
C TRP A 202 4.41 -11.73 -15.97
N TYR A 203 4.51 -13.06 -16.18
CA TYR A 203 4.51 -13.64 -17.51
C TYR A 203 4.01 -15.07 -17.54
N ARG A 204 3.58 -15.54 -18.72
CA ARG A 204 3.17 -16.91 -19.01
C ARG A 204 4.39 -17.83 -19.14
N GLN A 205 4.81 -18.43 -18.02
CA GLN A 205 5.95 -19.36 -18.00
C GLN A 205 5.74 -20.55 -18.96
N ASP A 206 4.52 -21.08 -19.03
CA ASP A 206 4.18 -22.18 -19.92
C ASP A 206 4.36 -21.82 -21.40
N TRP A 207 4.02 -20.59 -21.81
CA TRP A 207 4.25 -20.11 -23.18
C TRP A 207 5.72 -19.85 -23.45
N PHE A 208 6.40 -19.20 -22.53
CA PHE A 208 7.82 -18.88 -22.67
C PHE A 208 8.69 -20.13 -22.74
N SER A 209 8.22 -21.26 -22.21
CA SER A 209 8.94 -22.55 -22.24
C SER A 209 8.70 -23.39 -23.50
N ARG A 210 7.79 -22.98 -24.40
CA ARG A 210 7.48 -23.74 -25.62
C ARG A 210 8.65 -23.70 -26.62
N PRO A 211 9.18 -24.84 -27.06
CA PRO A 211 10.34 -24.87 -27.96
C PRO A 211 10.12 -24.11 -29.27
N GLU A 212 8.91 -24.18 -29.83
CA GLU A 212 8.54 -23.51 -31.07
C GLU A 212 8.53 -21.97 -30.89
N LEU A 213 8.05 -21.47 -29.76
CA LEU A 213 8.06 -20.03 -29.47
C LEU A 213 9.47 -19.53 -29.15
N GLN A 214 10.27 -20.31 -28.41
CA GLN A 214 11.69 -20.03 -28.17
C GLN A 214 12.48 -19.89 -29.49
N LYS A 215 12.28 -20.83 -30.39
CA LYS A 215 12.95 -20.81 -31.70
C LYS A 215 12.52 -19.63 -32.55
N ALA A 216 11.21 -19.37 -32.63
CA ALA A 216 10.66 -18.28 -33.44
C ALA A 216 11.12 -16.92 -32.91
N PHE A 217 11.07 -16.71 -31.59
CA PHE A 217 11.53 -15.46 -30.95
C PHE A 217 13.03 -15.22 -31.23
N LYS A 218 13.87 -16.25 -31.00
CA LYS A 218 15.31 -16.15 -31.22
C LYS A 218 15.65 -15.86 -32.69
N GLN A 219 14.95 -16.46 -33.63
CA GLN A 219 15.15 -16.20 -35.05
C GLN A 219 14.82 -14.74 -35.42
N ARG A 220 13.86 -14.15 -34.75
CA ARG A 220 13.40 -12.81 -35.04
C ARG A 220 14.24 -11.72 -34.38
N TYR A 221 14.51 -11.86 -33.08
CA TYR A 221 15.14 -10.81 -32.27
C TYR A 221 16.61 -11.07 -31.94
N GLY A 222 17.13 -12.27 -32.23
CA GLY A 222 18.55 -12.59 -32.07
C GLY A 222 18.95 -13.09 -30.67
N TYR A 223 18.03 -13.10 -29.69
CA TYR A 223 18.27 -13.57 -28.33
C TYR A 223 17.13 -14.47 -27.83
N ALA A 224 17.29 -15.12 -26.66
CA ALA A 224 16.32 -16.07 -26.16
C ALA A 224 15.05 -15.38 -25.61
N LEU A 225 13.88 -16.00 -25.78
CA LEU A 225 12.67 -15.63 -25.06
C LEU A 225 12.84 -15.98 -23.56
N GLY A 226 12.76 -15.00 -22.68
CA GLY A 226 12.99 -15.16 -21.25
C GLY A 226 12.51 -13.93 -20.47
N VAL A 227 12.91 -13.82 -19.20
CA VAL A 227 12.58 -12.68 -18.36
C VAL A 227 13.29 -11.42 -18.85
N PRO A 228 12.57 -10.39 -19.33
CA PRO A 228 13.17 -9.17 -19.84
C PRO A 228 13.92 -8.42 -18.74
N GLN A 229 15.10 -7.90 -19.08
CA GLN A 229 15.92 -7.11 -18.17
C GLN A 229 15.80 -5.61 -18.43
N ASN A 230 15.37 -5.25 -19.62
CA ASN A 230 15.13 -3.88 -20.06
C ASN A 230 13.84 -3.75 -20.86
N TRP A 231 13.39 -2.53 -21.02
CA TRP A 231 12.15 -2.24 -21.71
C TRP A 231 12.17 -2.55 -23.21
N THR A 232 13.35 -2.58 -23.84
CA THR A 232 13.47 -3.07 -25.22
C THR A 232 13.08 -4.53 -25.33
N ALA A 233 13.60 -5.39 -24.42
CA ALA A 233 13.21 -6.80 -24.41
C ALA A 233 11.73 -7.01 -24.06
N TYR A 234 11.18 -6.21 -23.15
CA TYR A 234 9.75 -6.24 -22.84
C TYR A 234 8.91 -5.91 -24.08
N GLU A 235 9.30 -4.86 -24.82
CA GLU A 235 8.62 -4.44 -26.05
C GLU A 235 8.72 -5.49 -27.16
N ASP A 236 9.90 -6.07 -27.37
CA ASP A 236 10.09 -7.16 -28.33
C ASP A 236 9.18 -8.37 -28.02
N ILE A 237 9.05 -8.73 -26.73
CA ILE A 237 8.14 -9.78 -26.30
C ILE A 237 6.68 -9.39 -26.50
N ALA A 238 6.32 -8.15 -26.20
CA ALA A 238 4.97 -7.62 -26.40
C ALA A 238 4.59 -7.66 -27.90
N GLU A 239 5.48 -7.19 -28.76
CA GLU A 239 5.30 -7.26 -30.20
C GLU A 239 5.20 -8.71 -30.69
N PHE A 240 6.09 -9.58 -30.21
CA PHE A 240 6.10 -10.98 -30.59
C PHE A 240 4.74 -11.66 -30.39
N PHE A 241 4.15 -11.53 -29.23
CA PHE A 241 2.86 -12.17 -28.94
C PHE A 241 1.68 -11.44 -29.62
N SER A 242 1.65 -10.12 -29.65
CA SER A 242 0.52 -9.37 -30.20
C SER A 242 0.51 -9.33 -31.73
N VAL A 243 1.68 -9.33 -32.39
CA VAL A 243 1.77 -9.11 -33.82
C VAL A 243 2.12 -10.38 -34.59
N TYR A 244 3.03 -11.19 -34.09
CA TYR A 244 3.51 -12.38 -34.82
C TYR A 244 2.84 -13.67 -34.42
N VAL A 245 2.67 -13.93 -33.12
CA VAL A 245 1.99 -15.13 -32.62
C VAL A 245 0.49 -14.99 -32.81
N ARG A 246 -0.11 -13.96 -32.24
CA ARG A 246 -1.51 -13.56 -32.35
C ARG A 246 -2.55 -14.57 -31.81
N GLU A 247 -2.27 -15.86 -31.96
CA GLU A 247 -3.16 -16.94 -31.55
C GLU A 247 -2.36 -18.10 -30.95
N LEU A 248 -2.78 -18.58 -29.79
CA LEU A 248 -2.27 -19.77 -29.14
C LEU A 248 -3.44 -20.61 -28.60
N ASP A 249 -3.36 -21.93 -28.81
CA ASP A 249 -4.33 -22.88 -28.30
C ASP A 249 -5.79 -22.52 -28.73
N GLY A 250 -5.96 -21.93 -29.94
CA GLY A 250 -7.26 -21.52 -30.49
C GLY A 250 -7.82 -20.22 -29.87
N GLN A 251 -7.00 -19.45 -29.18
CA GLN A 251 -7.40 -18.17 -28.56
C GLN A 251 -6.50 -17.04 -29.06
N HIS A 252 -7.09 -15.86 -29.27
CA HIS A 252 -6.33 -14.64 -29.51
C HIS A 252 -5.52 -14.28 -28.29
N VAL A 253 -4.25 -13.89 -28.47
CA VAL A 253 -3.33 -13.55 -27.38
C VAL A 253 -2.75 -12.15 -27.57
N TRP A 254 -2.48 -11.51 -26.42
CA TRP A 254 -1.90 -10.18 -26.35
C TRP A 254 -0.56 -10.23 -25.62
N GLY A 255 0.40 -9.48 -26.15
CA GLY A 255 1.74 -9.43 -25.56
C GLY A 255 1.86 -8.48 -24.36
N HIS A 256 0.87 -7.65 -24.13
CA HIS A 256 0.85 -6.65 -23.06
C HIS A 256 -0.58 -6.45 -22.54
N MET A 257 -0.70 -6.03 -21.30
CA MET A 257 -1.94 -5.55 -20.71
C MET A 257 -1.66 -4.31 -19.87
N ASP A 258 -2.54 -3.33 -19.99
CA ASP A 258 -2.53 -2.13 -19.17
C ASP A 258 -3.95 -1.55 -19.08
N TYR A 259 -4.11 -0.34 -18.56
CA TYR A 259 -5.39 0.36 -18.45
C TYR A 259 -5.21 1.85 -18.71
N GLY A 260 -6.25 2.51 -19.18
CA GLY A 260 -6.18 3.91 -19.64
C GLY A 260 -7.45 4.71 -19.39
N SER A 261 -8.35 4.25 -18.51
CA SER A 261 -9.52 5.01 -18.10
C SER A 261 -9.13 6.34 -17.44
N HIS A 262 -9.94 7.38 -17.63
CA HIS A 262 -9.70 8.69 -17.03
C HIS A 262 -10.19 8.74 -15.60
N ASP A 263 -9.60 7.96 -14.75
CA ASP A 263 -9.91 7.83 -13.32
C ASP A 263 -8.60 7.78 -12.50
N PRO A 264 -8.68 7.76 -11.17
CA PRO A 264 -7.50 7.74 -10.30
C PRO A 264 -6.46 6.67 -10.63
N SER A 265 -6.89 5.49 -11.08
CA SER A 265 -5.97 4.40 -11.39
C SER A 265 -4.95 4.75 -12.50
N LEU A 266 -5.30 5.68 -13.40
CA LEU A 266 -4.37 6.18 -14.41
C LEU A 266 -3.19 6.96 -13.77
N GLY A 267 -3.45 7.68 -12.68
CA GLY A 267 -2.41 8.37 -11.91
C GLY A 267 -1.46 7.37 -11.24
N TRP A 268 -1.99 6.39 -10.53
CA TRP A 268 -1.19 5.37 -9.84
C TRP A 268 -0.25 4.64 -10.78
N ARG A 269 -0.71 4.37 -12.01
CA ARG A 269 0.12 3.69 -12.98
C ARG A 269 1.46 4.37 -13.22
N PHE A 270 1.50 5.71 -13.19
CA PHE A 270 2.70 6.49 -13.41
C PHE A 270 3.47 6.75 -12.12
N SER A 271 2.80 7.23 -11.09
CA SER A 271 3.43 7.62 -9.83
C SER A 271 4.02 6.43 -9.08
N ASP A 272 3.46 5.23 -9.24
CA ASP A 272 3.90 4.08 -8.46
C ASP A 272 5.11 3.36 -9.06
N ALA A 273 5.02 2.98 -10.33
CA ALA A 273 6.06 2.13 -10.89
C ALA A 273 6.68 2.69 -12.17
N TRP A 274 5.85 3.28 -13.04
CA TRP A 274 6.25 3.54 -14.41
C TRP A 274 7.39 4.55 -14.52
N LEU A 275 7.28 5.68 -13.83
CA LEU A 275 8.32 6.70 -13.81
C LEU A 275 9.62 6.18 -13.16
N GLY A 276 9.51 5.50 -12.01
CA GLY A 276 10.67 4.92 -11.31
C GLY A 276 11.39 3.88 -12.15
N LEU A 277 10.65 2.97 -12.79
CA LEU A 277 11.22 1.95 -13.67
C LEU A 277 11.85 2.54 -14.93
N ALA A 278 11.37 3.68 -15.43
CA ALA A 278 11.99 4.40 -16.55
C ALA A 278 13.34 5.02 -16.19
N GLY A 279 13.56 5.32 -14.91
CA GLY A 279 14.75 6.00 -14.40
C GLY A 279 14.52 7.47 -14.04
N VAL A 280 13.27 7.86 -13.74
CA VAL A 280 12.97 9.13 -13.08
C VAL A 280 13.35 9.04 -11.60
N GLY A 281 13.97 10.09 -11.07
CA GLY A 281 14.37 10.16 -9.67
C GLY A 281 15.86 9.93 -9.43
N ASP A 282 16.24 9.89 -8.16
CA ASP A 282 17.63 9.81 -7.75
C ASP A 282 18.04 8.36 -7.45
N LYS A 283 19.27 8.04 -7.77
CA LYS A 283 19.87 6.74 -7.44
C LYS A 283 20.49 6.77 -6.04
N GLY A 284 20.51 5.61 -5.41
CA GLY A 284 21.21 5.40 -4.15
C GLY A 284 20.44 5.83 -2.91
N LEU A 285 19.20 6.28 -3.06
CA LEU A 285 18.34 6.64 -1.95
C LEU A 285 17.11 5.74 -1.90
N PRO A 286 16.76 5.19 -0.72
CA PRO A 286 15.63 4.27 -0.60
C PRO A 286 14.27 4.88 -0.95
N ASN A 287 14.13 6.18 -1.04
CA ASN A 287 12.88 6.90 -1.30
C ASN A 287 12.96 7.86 -2.49
N GLY A 288 13.95 7.68 -3.39
CA GLY A 288 14.10 8.52 -4.58
C GLY A 288 14.41 9.99 -4.30
N LEU A 289 14.95 10.33 -3.11
CA LEU A 289 15.34 11.69 -2.80
C LEU A 289 16.65 12.08 -3.55
N PRO A 290 16.80 13.35 -3.95
CA PRO A 290 15.88 14.47 -3.77
C PRO A 290 14.69 14.52 -4.72
N VAL A 291 14.61 13.69 -5.75
CA VAL A 291 13.46 13.60 -6.68
C VAL A 291 12.90 12.18 -6.62
N ASP A 292 11.62 12.03 -6.33
CA ASP A 292 10.93 10.74 -6.25
C ASP A 292 10.15 10.38 -7.53
N ASP A 293 9.40 9.28 -7.48
CA ASP A 293 8.59 8.79 -8.61
C ASP A 293 7.40 9.69 -8.94
N TRP A 294 7.01 10.59 -8.05
CA TRP A 294 6.05 11.66 -8.36
C TRP A 294 6.70 12.79 -9.15
N GLY A 295 8.02 12.70 -9.37
CA GLY A 295 8.79 13.76 -10.01
C GLY A 295 8.95 15.00 -9.15
N ILE A 296 8.63 14.93 -7.86
CA ILE A 296 8.71 16.03 -6.91
C ILE A 296 10.13 16.08 -6.32
N ARG A 297 10.79 17.23 -6.41
CA ARG A 297 12.04 17.49 -5.71
C ARG A 297 11.79 17.91 -4.27
N VAL A 298 12.63 17.39 -3.38
CA VAL A 298 12.61 17.70 -1.95
C VAL A 298 13.97 18.23 -1.50
N GLU A 299 13.95 19.33 -0.75
CA GLU A 299 15.12 19.89 -0.10
C GLU A 299 14.82 20.12 1.39
N ASN A 300 15.63 19.53 2.26
CA ASN A 300 15.43 19.63 3.72
C ASN A 300 14.00 19.30 4.17
N CYS A 301 13.42 18.20 3.69
CA CYS A 301 12.03 17.73 3.86
C CYS A 301 10.93 18.53 3.16
N HIS A 302 11.24 19.70 2.56
CA HIS A 302 10.27 20.55 1.90
C HIS A 302 10.15 20.21 0.41
N PRO A 303 8.96 19.88 -0.13
CA PRO A 303 8.73 19.82 -1.56
C PRO A 303 9.00 21.19 -2.21
N VAL A 304 9.84 21.23 -3.25
CA VAL A 304 10.29 22.50 -3.85
C VAL A 304 9.88 22.69 -5.30
N GLY A 305 9.40 21.65 -5.96
CA GLY A 305 8.89 21.73 -7.33
C GLY A 305 8.78 20.38 -8.01
N ALA A 306 7.94 20.29 -9.02
CA ALA A 306 7.70 19.10 -9.82
C ALA A 306 8.21 19.26 -11.27
N SER A 307 8.22 20.49 -11.81
CA SER A 307 8.80 20.77 -13.13
C SER A 307 10.32 20.75 -13.10
N VAL A 308 10.94 20.42 -14.23
CA VAL A 308 12.41 20.52 -14.40
C VAL A 308 12.91 21.93 -14.15
N SER A 309 12.13 22.95 -14.49
CA SER A 309 12.51 24.35 -14.20
C SER A 309 12.61 24.68 -12.72
N ARG A 310 11.98 23.88 -11.86
CA ARG A 310 12.01 24.00 -10.39
C ARG A 310 12.74 22.85 -9.70
N GLY A 311 13.45 22.04 -10.47
CA GLY A 311 14.29 20.94 -9.98
C GLY A 311 13.59 19.60 -9.87
N GLY A 312 12.31 19.50 -10.20
CA GLY A 312 11.57 18.24 -10.33
C GLY A 312 11.88 17.49 -11.64
N ALA A 313 11.08 16.48 -11.94
CA ALA A 313 11.33 15.61 -13.09
C ALA A 313 10.09 15.22 -13.90
N LEU A 314 8.91 15.80 -13.63
CA LEU A 314 7.66 15.39 -14.31
C LEU A 314 7.64 15.67 -15.82
N ASP A 315 8.33 16.70 -16.29
CA ASP A 315 8.51 17.02 -17.70
C ASP A 315 9.92 16.72 -18.21
N SER A 316 10.66 15.86 -17.51
CA SER A 316 12.01 15.43 -17.87
C SER A 316 12.04 14.51 -19.09
N PRO A 317 13.21 14.36 -19.75
CA PRO A 317 13.38 13.37 -20.82
C PRO A 317 13.00 11.94 -20.41
N ALA A 318 13.29 11.53 -19.17
CA ALA A 318 12.92 10.20 -18.64
C ALA A 318 11.40 10.05 -18.50
N ALA A 319 10.68 11.08 -18.04
CA ALA A 319 9.23 11.06 -17.94
C ALA A 319 8.57 11.03 -19.34
N ILE A 320 9.10 11.77 -20.30
CA ILE A 320 8.65 11.74 -21.71
C ILE A 320 8.84 10.33 -22.30
N TYR A 321 9.99 9.72 -22.04
CA TYR A 321 10.28 8.35 -22.46
C TYR A 321 9.30 7.35 -21.83
N ALA A 322 9.06 7.43 -20.50
CA ALA A 322 8.14 6.56 -19.78
C ALA A 322 6.73 6.63 -20.39
N MET A 323 6.22 7.85 -20.61
CA MET A 323 4.90 8.07 -21.18
C MET A 323 4.80 7.62 -22.65
N THR A 324 5.88 7.76 -23.42
CA THR A 324 5.94 7.27 -24.80
C THR A 324 5.80 5.76 -24.82
N LYS A 325 6.56 5.04 -24.00
CA LYS A 325 6.48 3.57 -23.91
C LYS A 325 5.12 3.09 -23.44
N TYR A 326 4.55 3.73 -22.40
CA TYR A 326 3.21 3.39 -21.93
C TYR A 326 2.17 3.50 -23.05
N LYS A 327 2.12 4.67 -23.72
CA LYS A 327 1.13 4.90 -24.78
C LYS A 327 1.33 3.96 -25.96
N ASP A 328 2.56 3.78 -26.38
CA ASP A 328 2.89 2.88 -27.50
C ASP A 328 2.48 1.44 -27.21
N TRP A 329 2.75 0.94 -26.01
CA TRP A 329 2.43 -0.44 -25.67
C TRP A 329 0.93 -0.65 -25.49
N LEU A 330 0.25 0.32 -24.85
CA LEU A 330 -1.21 0.31 -24.75
C LEU A 330 -1.88 0.31 -26.12
N ASP A 331 -1.36 1.10 -27.06
CA ASP A 331 -1.94 1.25 -28.39
C ASP A 331 -1.65 0.07 -29.32
N LYS A 332 -0.48 -0.54 -29.22
CA LYS A 332 0.03 -1.52 -30.18
C LYS A 332 -0.11 -2.97 -29.70
N TYR A 333 -0.01 -3.22 -28.40
CA TYR A 333 0.19 -4.58 -27.89
C TYR A 333 -0.84 -5.03 -26.85
N ALA A 334 -1.66 -4.12 -26.32
CA ALA A 334 -2.74 -4.44 -25.39
C ALA A 334 -4.08 -4.66 -26.12
N PRO A 335 -5.06 -5.32 -25.47
CA PRO A 335 -6.42 -5.38 -25.98
C PRO A 335 -6.97 -3.97 -26.25
N PRO A 336 -7.72 -3.74 -27.36
CA PRO A 336 -8.27 -2.42 -27.68
C PRO A 336 -9.13 -1.80 -26.57
N GLU A 337 -9.79 -2.64 -25.76
CA GLU A 337 -10.61 -2.26 -24.61
C GLU A 337 -9.78 -1.67 -23.46
N ALA A 338 -8.50 -2.01 -23.37
CA ALA A 338 -7.59 -1.59 -22.30
C ALA A 338 -7.60 -0.08 -22.06
N ARG A 339 -7.74 0.72 -23.12
CA ARG A 339 -7.82 2.19 -23.01
C ARG A 339 -9.01 2.71 -22.20
N LYS A 340 -10.03 1.90 -21.99
CA LYS A 340 -11.24 2.25 -21.23
C LYS A 340 -11.34 1.50 -19.90
N MET A 341 -10.33 0.70 -19.59
CA MET A 341 -10.30 -0.08 -18.35
C MET A 341 -9.69 0.73 -17.23
N THR A 342 -10.22 0.49 -16.03
CA THR A 342 -9.63 0.89 -14.77
C THR A 342 -8.64 -0.17 -14.30
N PHE A 343 -7.91 0.09 -13.22
CA PHE A 343 -7.10 -0.89 -12.51
C PHE A 343 -7.87 -2.20 -12.27
N SER A 344 -9.03 -2.14 -11.62
CA SER A 344 -9.82 -3.31 -11.26
C SER A 344 -10.32 -4.09 -12.48
N THR A 345 -10.85 -3.40 -13.49
CA THR A 345 -11.39 -4.09 -14.68
C THR A 345 -10.29 -4.66 -15.58
N SER A 346 -9.08 -4.08 -15.58
CA SER A 346 -7.94 -4.66 -16.29
C SER A 346 -7.44 -5.96 -15.65
N ALA A 347 -7.50 -6.03 -14.32
CA ALA A 347 -7.13 -7.21 -13.56
C ALA A 347 -7.97 -8.45 -13.89
N GLU A 348 -9.22 -8.28 -14.33
CA GLU A 348 -10.12 -9.37 -14.74
C GLU A 348 -9.69 -10.04 -16.07
N TRP A 349 -8.82 -9.41 -16.85
CA TRP A 349 -8.40 -9.95 -18.14
C TRP A 349 -7.31 -11.01 -18.03
N VAL A 350 -6.39 -10.85 -17.12
CA VAL A 350 -5.27 -11.80 -16.97
C VAL A 350 -5.75 -13.21 -16.63
N PRO A 351 -6.73 -13.41 -15.74
CA PRO A 351 -7.31 -14.72 -15.46
C PRO A 351 -7.96 -15.42 -16.66
N LYS A 352 -8.32 -14.68 -17.72
CA LYS A 352 -8.82 -15.27 -18.98
C LYS A 352 -7.75 -16.05 -19.75
N GLY A 353 -6.48 -15.86 -19.40
CA GLY A 353 -5.36 -16.62 -19.96
C GLY A 353 -4.86 -16.15 -21.31
N GLN A 354 -5.25 -14.94 -21.76
CA GLN A 354 -4.94 -14.40 -23.08
C GLN A 354 -3.74 -13.42 -23.08
N ILE A 355 -3.19 -13.08 -21.92
CA ILE A 355 -2.09 -12.12 -21.76
C ILE A 355 -0.76 -12.84 -21.58
N ALA A 356 0.27 -12.44 -22.34
CA ALA A 356 1.59 -13.07 -22.27
C ALA A 356 2.44 -12.52 -21.11
N GLN A 357 2.42 -11.22 -20.89
CA GLN A 357 3.19 -10.55 -19.83
C GLN A 357 2.53 -9.22 -19.42
N GLN A 358 2.89 -8.76 -18.22
CA GLN A 358 2.45 -7.48 -17.67
C GLN A 358 3.37 -7.05 -16.52
N ILE A 359 3.44 -5.75 -16.24
CA ILE A 359 3.96 -5.18 -14.99
C ILE A 359 2.77 -4.66 -14.22
N PHE A 360 2.46 -5.25 -13.05
CA PHE A 360 1.21 -4.99 -12.35
C PHE A 360 1.24 -5.36 -10.87
N TRP A 361 0.25 -4.94 -10.06
CA TRP A 361 0.10 -5.27 -8.63
C TRP A 361 -0.52 -6.66 -8.45
N TYR A 362 0.16 -7.71 -8.90
CA TYR A 362 -0.38 -9.08 -8.90
C TYR A 362 -0.70 -9.62 -7.53
N THR A 363 -0.05 -9.13 -6.49
CA THR A 363 -0.30 -9.61 -5.13
C THR A 363 -1.73 -9.39 -4.66
N ALA A 364 -2.42 -8.35 -5.16
CA ALA A 364 -3.83 -8.11 -4.88
C ALA A 364 -4.79 -9.09 -5.60
N PHE A 365 -4.37 -9.65 -6.74
CA PHE A 365 -5.25 -10.43 -7.63
C PHE A 365 -4.84 -11.89 -7.80
N VAL A 366 -3.83 -12.35 -7.06
CA VAL A 366 -3.35 -13.75 -7.12
C VAL A 366 -4.46 -14.76 -6.86
N PRO A 367 -5.42 -14.57 -5.95
CA PRO A 367 -6.52 -15.51 -5.78
C PRO A 367 -7.28 -15.82 -7.07
N ASP A 368 -7.45 -14.84 -7.95
CA ASP A 368 -8.10 -15.02 -9.25
C ASP A 368 -7.25 -15.82 -10.25
N LEU A 369 -5.93 -15.72 -10.16
CA LEU A 369 -5.00 -16.48 -10.99
C LEU A 369 -4.92 -17.96 -10.60
N LEU A 370 -5.31 -18.29 -9.36
CA LEU A 370 -5.23 -19.64 -8.79
C LEU A 370 -6.52 -20.46 -8.91
N LYS A 371 -7.53 -19.97 -9.61
CA LYS A 371 -8.81 -20.69 -9.75
C LYS A 371 -8.59 -22.10 -10.29
N PRO A 372 -9.01 -23.16 -9.57
CA PRO A 372 -8.88 -24.54 -10.04
C PRO A 372 -9.52 -24.75 -11.41
N GLY A 373 -8.80 -25.40 -12.31
CA GLY A 373 -9.28 -25.64 -13.68
C GLY A 373 -9.27 -24.40 -14.58
N GLY A 374 -8.79 -23.27 -14.10
CA GLY A 374 -8.59 -22.05 -14.88
C GLY A 374 -7.40 -22.16 -15.84
N PRO A 375 -7.30 -21.25 -16.83
CA PRO A 375 -6.26 -21.33 -17.87
C PRO A 375 -4.84 -21.06 -17.34
N LEU A 376 -4.71 -20.56 -16.11
CA LEU A 376 -3.45 -20.17 -15.48
C LEU A 376 -2.94 -21.19 -14.45
N SER A 377 -3.65 -22.30 -14.25
CA SER A 377 -3.27 -23.38 -13.34
C SER A 377 -3.08 -24.69 -14.08
N ASN A 378 -2.05 -25.46 -13.71
CA ASN A 378 -1.88 -26.83 -14.15
C ASN A 378 -2.87 -27.77 -13.42
N PRO A 379 -3.09 -29.00 -13.92
CA PRO A 379 -3.96 -29.98 -13.25
C PRO A 379 -3.54 -30.32 -11.81
N ASP A 380 -2.23 -30.23 -11.49
CA ASP A 380 -1.68 -30.43 -10.15
C ASP A 380 -1.82 -29.19 -9.24
N GLY A 381 -2.41 -28.09 -9.75
CA GLY A 381 -2.58 -26.83 -9.06
C GLY A 381 -1.36 -25.90 -9.10
N SER A 382 -0.26 -26.29 -9.73
CA SER A 382 0.90 -25.40 -9.91
C SER A 382 0.59 -24.28 -10.91
N ALA A 383 1.25 -23.14 -10.74
CA ALA A 383 1.04 -21.97 -11.60
C ALA A 383 1.68 -22.18 -12.99
N ARG A 384 0.96 -21.79 -14.05
CA ARG A 384 1.48 -21.67 -15.43
C ARG A 384 2.20 -20.36 -15.69
N TRP A 385 2.27 -19.52 -14.69
CA TRP A 385 2.86 -18.18 -14.72
C TRP A 385 3.96 -18.05 -13.67
N ARG A 386 4.75 -17.00 -13.82
CA ARG A 386 5.75 -16.58 -12.82
C ARG A 386 5.73 -15.07 -12.64
N VAL A 387 6.12 -14.63 -11.45
CA VAL A 387 6.56 -13.25 -11.20
C VAL A 387 8.08 -13.21 -11.15
N ALA A 388 8.64 -12.09 -11.58
CA ALA A 388 10.08 -11.88 -11.67
C ALA A 388 10.41 -10.40 -11.44
N PRO A 389 11.68 -10.01 -11.27
CA PRO A 389 12.08 -8.62 -11.23
C PRO A 389 11.59 -7.86 -12.46
N SER A 390 11.03 -6.65 -12.25
CA SER A 390 10.56 -5.80 -13.34
C SER A 390 11.72 -5.34 -14.23
N PRO A 391 11.53 -5.32 -15.56
CA PRO A 391 12.50 -4.73 -16.48
C PRO A 391 12.56 -3.22 -16.30
N VAL A 392 13.72 -2.63 -16.53
CA VAL A 392 13.96 -1.19 -16.34
C VAL A 392 14.14 -0.47 -17.66
N GLY A 393 13.79 0.81 -17.67
CA GLY A 393 13.89 1.69 -18.83
C GLY A 393 15.30 2.23 -19.07
N ALA A 394 15.45 2.96 -20.15
CA ALA A 394 16.74 3.40 -20.67
C ALA A 394 17.46 4.43 -19.77
N TYR A 395 16.73 5.17 -18.94
CA TYR A 395 17.31 6.15 -18.01
C TYR A 395 17.66 5.55 -16.63
N TRP A 396 17.23 4.30 -16.38
CA TRP A 396 17.49 3.65 -15.12
C TRP A 396 18.96 3.28 -14.92
N GLN A 397 19.48 3.50 -13.74
CA GLN A 397 20.85 3.16 -13.34
C GLN A 397 20.87 2.36 -12.04
N ASN A 398 21.91 1.57 -11.85
CA ASN A 398 22.14 0.85 -10.59
C ASN A 398 22.03 1.80 -9.38
N GLY A 399 21.28 1.38 -8.37
CA GLY A 399 20.97 2.15 -7.19
C GLY A 399 19.67 2.92 -7.26
N MET A 400 19.04 3.01 -8.44
CA MET A 400 17.66 3.49 -8.56
C MET A 400 16.67 2.39 -8.17
N LYS A 401 15.47 2.77 -7.79
CA LYS A 401 14.36 1.90 -7.48
C LYS A 401 13.96 1.07 -8.70
N SER A 402 13.80 -0.22 -8.52
CA SER A 402 13.44 -1.18 -9.60
C SER A 402 12.09 -1.85 -9.40
N GLY A 403 11.25 -1.29 -8.55
CA GLY A 403 9.92 -1.79 -8.28
C GLY A 403 9.19 -0.89 -7.29
N TYR A 404 7.92 -1.16 -7.14
CA TYR A 404 7.03 -0.45 -6.23
C TYR A 404 6.37 -1.43 -5.28
N GLN A 405 6.19 -0.98 -4.07
CA GLN A 405 5.47 -1.69 -3.04
C GLN A 405 4.60 -0.70 -2.28
N ASP A 406 3.36 -1.08 -2.07
CA ASP A 406 2.41 -0.33 -1.29
C ASP A 406 1.94 -1.13 -0.08
N VAL A 407 1.44 -0.42 0.92
CA VAL A 407 0.96 -1.01 2.17
C VAL A 407 -0.36 -0.35 2.52
N GLY A 408 -1.45 -1.05 2.26
CA GLY A 408 -2.76 -0.69 2.82
C GLY A 408 -2.68 -0.79 4.34
N SER A 409 -3.09 0.25 5.05
CA SER A 409 -2.77 0.41 6.46
C SER A 409 -3.86 1.12 7.26
N TRP A 410 -4.04 0.68 8.51
CA TRP A 410 -4.95 1.33 9.44
C TRP A 410 -4.47 2.71 9.85
N THR A 411 -5.31 3.70 9.63
CA THR A 411 -5.11 5.11 10.01
C THR A 411 -6.21 5.54 10.99
N LEU A 412 -5.79 6.13 12.11
CA LEU A 412 -6.67 6.73 13.10
C LEU A 412 -6.46 8.26 13.12
N LEU A 413 -7.53 9.03 13.37
CA LEU A 413 -7.46 10.48 13.39
C LEU A 413 -7.46 11.04 14.81
N LYS A 414 -6.74 12.14 15.04
CA LYS A 414 -6.63 12.81 16.36
C LYS A 414 -7.95 13.35 16.87
N ASN A 415 -8.89 13.68 15.98
CA ASN A 415 -10.19 14.24 16.35
C ASN A 415 -11.26 13.19 16.68
N THR A 416 -10.95 11.89 16.58
CA THR A 416 -11.82 10.82 17.07
C THR A 416 -11.81 10.82 18.60
N ALA A 417 -12.96 10.63 19.24
CA ALA A 417 -13.05 10.59 20.71
C ALA A 417 -12.18 9.47 21.29
N PRO A 418 -11.49 9.69 22.44
CA PRO A 418 -10.51 8.74 22.98
C PRO A 418 -11.01 7.30 23.15
N ASP A 419 -12.22 7.11 23.66
CA ASP A 419 -12.79 5.77 23.83
C ASP A 419 -13.03 5.07 22.47
N ARG A 420 -13.40 5.84 21.45
CA ARG A 420 -13.58 5.34 20.09
C ARG A 420 -12.25 5.06 19.41
N GLN A 421 -11.22 5.90 19.65
CA GLN A 421 -9.84 5.63 19.21
C GLN A 421 -9.35 4.29 19.81
N ALA A 422 -9.53 4.09 21.11
CA ALA A 422 -9.13 2.86 21.78
C ALA A 422 -9.86 1.62 21.22
N ALA A 423 -11.17 1.71 21.01
CA ALA A 423 -11.96 0.62 20.43
C ALA A 423 -11.56 0.32 18.97
N ALA A 424 -11.32 1.36 18.15
CA ALA A 424 -10.86 1.21 16.77
C ALA A 424 -9.43 0.66 16.70
N TRP A 425 -8.55 1.08 17.61
CA TRP A 425 -7.19 0.57 17.72
C TRP A 425 -7.16 -0.92 18.09
N LEU A 426 -8.04 -1.35 18.99
CA LEU A 426 -8.19 -2.78 19.31
C LEU A 426 -8.62 -3.58 18.08
N TYR A 427 -9.55 -3.08 17.28
CA TYR A 427 -9.97 -3.75 16.05
C TYR A 427 -8.85 -3.79 15.00
N ALA A 428 -8.18 -2.67 14.77
CA ALA A 428 -7.04 -2.60 13.82
C ALA A 428 -5.95 -3.63 14.19
N GLN A 429 -5.59 -3.72 15.46
CA GLN A 429 -4.62 -4.73 15.91
C GLN A 429 -5.14 -6.16 15.77
N PHE A 430 -6.45 -6.37 16.00
CA PHE A 430 -7.05 -7.68 15.86
C PHE A 430 -6.93 -8.21 14.43
N THR A 431 -7.17 -7.36 13.40
CA THR A 431 -7.08 -7.79 11.99
C THR A 431 -5.67 -8.21 11.56
N VAL A 432 -4.64 -7.82 12.31
CA VAL A 432 -3.23 -8.14 12.03
C VAL A 432 -2.55 -8.97 13.13
N ALA A 433 -3.31 -9.45 14.11
CA ALA A 433 -2.79 -10.27 15.20
C ALA A 433 -2.23 -11.61 14.67
N LYS A 434 -1.15 -12.11 15.30
CA LYS A 434 -0.50 -13.39 14.90
C LYS A 434 -1.47 -14.57 14.94
N THR A 435 -2.49 -14.52 15.80
CA THR A 435 -3.56 -15.51 15.87
C THR A 435 -4.19 -15.81 14.51
N LEU A 436 -4.36 -14.77 13.64
CA LEU A 436 -5.14 -14.90 12.42
C LEU A 436 -4.42 -14.41 11.15
N SER A 437 -3.25 -13.77 11.28
CA SER A 437 -2.55 -13.13 10.16
C SER A 437 -2.17 -14.11 9.04
N LEU A 438 -1.71 -15.32 9.37
CA LEU A 438 -1.42 -16.34 8.35
C LEU A 438 -2.69 -16.80 7.61
N ARG A 439 -3.81 -16.95 8.33
CA ARG A 439 -5.09 -17.28 7.69
C ARG A 439 -5.55 -16.16 6.74
N LYS A 440 -5.46 -14.91 7.17
CA LYS A 440 -5.75 -13.73 6.35
C LYS A 440 -4.83 -13.67 5.13
N THR A 441 -3.53 -13.91 5.30
CA THR A 441 -2.55 -14.02 4.21
C THR A 441 -2.97 -15.05 3.17
N LEU A 442 -3.47 -16.21 3.56
CA LEU A 442 -3.92 -17.24 2.62
C LEU A 442 -5.23 -16.89 1.89
N VAL A 443 -6.03 -15.98 2.43
CA VAL A 443 -7.24 -15.49 1.76
C VAL A 443 -6.91 -14.46 0.68
N GLY A 444 -6.16 -13.42 1.02
CA GLY A 444 -5.86 -12.31 0.13
C GLY A 444 -4.53 -12.43 -0.62
N LEU A 445 -3.62 -13.28 -0.14
CA LEU A 445 -2.24 -13.42 -0.62
C LEU A 445 -1.45 -12.10 -0.58
N THR A 446 -1.81 -11.24 0.36
CA THR A 446 -1.16 -9.97 0.67
C THR A 446 -0.52 -10.04 2.06
N PRO A 447 0.62 -10.74 2.23
CA PRO A 447 1.22 -11.00 3.53
C PRO A 447 1.67 -9.72 4.20
N ILE A 448 1.51 -9.68 5.53
CA ILE A 448 1.92 -8.53 6.35
C ILE A 448 3.00 -8.87 7.37
N ARG A 449 3.22 -10.17 7.67
CA ARG A 449 4.18 -10.61 8.66
C ARG A 449 5.28 -11.49 8.07
N ILE A 450 6.50 -11.26 8.52
CA ILE A 450 7.68 -12.08 8.16
C ILE A 450 7.48 -13.52 8.59
N SER A 451 6.96 -13.74 9.81
CA SER A 451 6.68 -15.07 10.35
C SER A 451 5.66 -15.85 9.50
N ASP A 452 4.64 -15.18 8.95
CA ASP A 452 3.67 -15.81 8.05
C ASP A 452 4.34 -16.30 6.77
N VAL A 453 5.11 -15.44 6.11
CA VAL A 453 5.79 -15.77 4.85
C VAL A 453 6.85 -16.86 5.03
N GLN A 454 7.51 -16.92 6.19
CA GLN A 454 8.51 -17.93 6.51
C GLN A 454 7.91 -19.26 6.99
N SER A 455 6.60 -19.33 7.20
CA SER A 455 5.94 -20.54 7.69
C SER A 455 6.09 -21.74 6.73
N ALA A 456 5.97 -22.95 7.29
CA ALA A 456 5.92 -24.18 6.50
C ALA A 456 4.73 -24.19 5.54
N VAL A 457 3.59 -23.63 5.96
CA VAL A 457 2.39 -23.52 5.13
C VAL A 457 2.65 -22.72 3.87
N MET A 458 3.31 -21.55 3.98
CA MET A 458 3.66 -20.75 2.80
C MET A 458 4.71 -21.45 1.91
N THR A 459 5.62 -22.24 2.51
CA THR A 459 6.57 -23.08 1.74
C THR A 459 5.86 -24.13 0.90
N GLU A 460 4.85 -24.77 1.46
CA GLU A 460 4.01 -25.75 0.75
C GLU A 460 3.19 -25.10 -0.38
N GLN A 461 2.78 -23.84 -0.22
CA GLN A 461 2.04 -23.11 -1.25
C GLN A 461 2.94 -22.51 -2.35
N ALA A 462 4.25 -22.38 -2.13
CA ALA A 462 5.17 -21.70 -3.06
C ALA A 462 5.06 -22.15 -4.52
N PRO A 463 4.96 -23.47 -4.86
CA PRO A 463 4.82 -23.93 -6.24
C PRO A 463 3.56 -23.39 -6.95
N ARG A 464 2.51 -23.07 -6.20
CA ARG A 464 1.24 -22.54 -6.71
C ARG A 464 1.29 -21.02 -6.88
N LEU A 465 2.18 -20.33 -6.17
CA LEU A 465 2.23 -18.88 -6.06
C LEU A 465 3.23 -18.22 -7.00
N GLY A 466 3.76 -18.97 -7.98
CA GLY A 466 4.47 -18.44 -9.14
C GLY A 466 5.71 -17.59 -8.85
N GLY A 467 6.35 -17.70 -7.68
CA GLY A 467 7.53 -16.91 -7.29
C GLY A 467 7.23 -15.81 -6.25
N LEU A 468 5.98 -15.63 -5.83
CA LEU A 468 5.62 -14.63 -4.81
C LEU A 468 6.25 -14.90 -3.46
N VAL A 469 6.32 -16.17 -3.04
CA VAL A 469 6.93 -16.53 -1.75
C VAL A 469 8.41 -16.19 -1.76
N GLU A 470 9.09 -16.48 -2.88
CA GLU A 470 10.50 -16.14 -3.10
C GLU A 470 10.71 -14.64 -3.04
N PHE A 471 9.85 -13.85 -3.68
CA PHE A 471 9.89 -12.38 -3.61
C PHE A 471 9.75 -11.88 -2.17
N TYR A 472 8.69 -12.29 -1.46
CA TYR A 472 8.45 -11.83 -0.09
C TYR A 472 9.51 -12.30 0.92
N ARG A 473 10.27 -13.36 0.63
CA ARG A 473 11.43 -13.82 1.42
C ARG A 473 12.74 -13.14 1.04
N SER A 474 12.77 -12.40 -0.05
CA SER A 474 13.99 -11.79 -0.59
C SER A 474 14.29 -10.41 0.01
N HIS A 475 15.53 -9.93 -0.19
CA HIS A 475 15.91 -8.56 0.16
C HIS A 475 15.31 -7.50 -0.78
N ALA A 476 14.84 -7.87 -1.97
CA ALA A 476 14.28 -6.91 -2.93
C ALA A 476 13.17 -6.07 -2.35
N ARG A 477 12.28 -6.67 -1.53
CA ARG A 477 11.20 -5.96 -0.85
C ARG A 477 11.70 -4.87 0.12
N ASP A 478 12.92 -5.00 0.64
CA ASP A 478 13.47 -4.08 1.63
C ASP A 478 14.12 -2.85 0.97
N VAL A 479 14.50 -2.95 -0.30
CA VAL A 479 15.11 -1.84 -1.06
C VAL A 479 14.09 -1.05 -1.87
N TRP A 480 12.86 -1.54 -2.01
CA TRP A 480 11.78 -0.80 -2.62
C TRP A 480 11.28 0.28 -1.66
N THR A 481 10.80 1.37 -2.20
CA THR A 481 10.49 2.56 -1.43
C THR A 481 9.02 2.93 -1.56
N PRO A 482 8.44 3.54 -0.51
CA PRO A 482 7.09 4.06 -0.60
C PRO A 482 7.02 5.19 -1.61
N THR A 483 5.95 5.24 -2.37
CA THR A 483 5.49 6.46 -3.02
C THR A 483 4.79 7.37 -2.01
N GLY A 484 4.56 8.61 -2.39
CA GLY A 484 3.78 9.54 -1.58
C GLY A 484 4.49 10.17 -0.40
N THR A 485 5.69 9.72 0.00
CA THR A 485 6.45 10.32 1.11
C THR A 485 6.67 11.83 0.93
N ASN A 486 6.84 12.28 -0.29
CA ASN A 486 7.08 13.69 -0.63
C ASN A 486 5.81 14.42 -1.10
N VAL A 487 4.68 13.76 -1.14
CA VAL A 487 3.38 14.32 -1.53
C VAL A 487 2.73 14.97 -0.32
N PRO A 488 2.68 16.31 -0.26
CA PRO A 488 2.22 17.01 0.95
C PRO A 488 0.71 16.96 1.13
N ASP A 489 -0.05 16.86 0.05
CA ASP A 489 -1.51 16.77 0.03
C ASP A 489 -1.94 15.88 -1.15
N TYR A 490 -2.03 14.60 -0.91
CA TYR A 490 -2.37 13.60 -1.92
C TYR A 490 -3.66 13.94 -2.66
N ALA A 491 -4.68 14.32 -1.94
CA ALA A 491 -6.01 14.55 -2.51
C ALA A 491 -6.09 15.81 -3.38
N SER A 492 -5.21 16.78 -3.18
CA SER A 492 -5.10 17.94 -4.09
C SER A 492 -4.25 17.64 -5.32
N LEU A 493 -3.21 16.81 -5.17
CA LEU A 493 -2.21 16.57 -6.23
C LEU A 493 -2.56 15.37 -7.11
N ALA A 494 -3.06 14.26 -6.54
CA ALA A 494 -3.37 13.07 -7.30
C ALA A 494 -4.36 13.29 -8.47
N PRO A 495 -5.45 14.07 -8.33
CA PRO A 495 -6.37 14.33 -9.43
C PRO A 495 -5.74 14.96 -10.66
N LEU A 496 -4.62 15.68 -10.51
CA LEU A 496 -3.94 16.32 -11.63
C LEU A 496 -3.43 15.30 -12.66
N TRP A 497 -3.08 14.10 -12.22
CA TRP A 497 -2.58 13.04 -13.08
C TRP A 497 -3.61 12.66 -14.13
N TRP A 498 -4.76 12.13 -13.77
CA TRP A 498 -5.74 11.63 -14.75
C TRP A 498 -6.48 12.74 -15.47
N GLN A 499 -6.61 13.93 -14.88
CA GLN A 499 -7.18 15.08 -15.57
C GLN A 499 -6.31 15.56 -16.73
N VAL A 500 -4.99 15.43 -16.61
CA VAL A 500 -4.04 15.85 -17.65
C VAL A 500 -3.70 14.71 -18.60
N LEU A 501 -3.49 13.50 -18.09
CA LEU A 501 -3.07 12.36 -18.90
C LEU A 501 -4.22 11.71 -19.68
N GLY A 502 -5.46 11.82 -19.23
CA GLY A 502 -6.60 11.27 -19.94
C GLY A 502 -6.70 11.77 -21.40
N PRO A 503 -6.65 13.08 -21.68
CA PRO A 503 -6.61 13.59 -23.05
C PRO A 503 -5.42 13.11 -23.89
N LEU A 504 -4.29 12.78 -23.24
CA LEU A 504 -3.13 12.20 -23.93
C LEU A 504 -3.40 10.75 -24.32
N VAL A 505 -3.96 9.95 -23.43
CA VAL A 505 -4.35 8.55 -23.72
C VAL A 505 -5.29 8.48 -24.91
N ASP A 506 -6.23 9.42 -25.01
CA ASP A 506 -7.13 9.56 -26.16
C ASP A 506 -6.43 10.05 -27.46
N GLY A 507 -5.16 10.42 -27.39
CA GLY A 507 -4.44 10.97 -28.54
C GLY A 507 -4.80 12.42 -28.89
N ARG A 508 -5.46 13.14 -27.98
CA ARG A 508 -5.88 14.53 -28.19
C ARG A 508 -4.78 15.56 -27.89
N GLN A 509 -3.74 15.15 -27.19
CA GLN A 509 -2.60 16.00 -26.81
C GLN A 509 -1.28 15.26 -27.02
N SER A 510 -0.20 16.02 -27.25
CA SER A 510 1.14 15.45 -27.34
C SER A 510 1.67 15.10 -25.94
N ILE A 511 2.56 14.12 -25.85
CA ILE A 511 3.19 13.68 -24.61
C ILE A 511 3.91 14.85 -23.94
N THR A 512 4.78 15.55 -24.68
CA THR A 512 5.57 16.67 -24.16
C THR A 512 4.68 17.79 -23.61
N SER A 513 3.63 18.20 -24.35
CA SER A 513 2.72 19.25 -23.86
C SER A 513 1.91 18.82 -22.65
N SER A 514 1.51 17.55 -22.58
CA SER A 514 0.75 17.02 -21.43
C SER A 514 1.62 16.98 -20.18
N LEU A 515 2.85 16.48 -20.26
CA LEU A 515 3.75 16.42 -19.11
C LEU A 515 4.18 17.82 -18.65
N ALA A 516 4.45 18.75 -19.54
CA ALA A 516 4.73 20.15 -19.18
C ALA A 516 3.52 20.80 -18.47
N ASN A 517 2.29 20.51 -18.94
CA ASN A 517 1.07 20.99 -18.29
C ASN A 517 0.89 20.35 -16.89
N LEU A 518 1.13 19.05 -16.76
CA LEU A 518 1.07 18.34 -15.47
C LEU A 518 2.07 18.93 -14.48
N ALA A 519 3.34 19.07 -14.89
CA ALA A 519 4.40 19.64 -14.06
C ALA A 519 4.07 21.07 -13.59
N SER A 520 3.57 21.91 -14.51
CA SER A 520 3.15 23.27 -14.18
C SER A 520 1.98 23.30 -13.19
N LYS A 521 0.97 22.44 -13.38
CA LYS A 521 -0.16 22.35 -12.45
C LYS A 521 0.26 21.85 -11.06
N MET A 522 1.18 20.88 -11.01
CA MET A 522 1.75 20.41 -9.75
C MET A 522 2.48 21.55 -9.01
N ASP A 523 3.32 22.31 -9.70
CA ASP A 523 4.02 23.48 -9.13
C ASP A 523 3.04 24.53 -8.56
N ILE A 524 1.97 24.82 -9.32
CA ILE A 524 0.93 25.75 -8.87
C ILE A 524 0.22 25.24 -7.62
N GLU A 525 -0.12 23.96 -7.59
CA GLU A 525 -0.82 23.38 -6.44
C GLU A 525 0.08 23.28 -5.21
N LEU A 526 1.36 22.92 -5.38
CA LEU A 526 2.35 22.97 -4.30
C LEU A 526 2.47 24.38 -3.71
N ALA A 527 2.46 25.43 -4.54
CA ALA A 527 2.45 26.81 -4.08
C ALA A 527 1.18 27.13 -3.27
N ARG A 528 0.00 26.72 -3.73
CA ARG A 528 -1.27 26.90 -3.01
C ARG A 528 -1.28 26.19 -1.66
N ILE A 529 -0.73 24.97 -1.60
CA ILE A 529 -0.59 24.22 -0.36
C ILE A 529 0.29 25.00 0.63
N ALA A 530 1.41 25.58 0.16
CA ALA A 530 2.26 26.43 0.99
C ALA A 530 1.52 27.67 1.52
N GLU A 531 0.72 28.32 0.68
CA GLU A 531 -0.04 29.54 1.03
C GLU A 531 -1.18 29.26 2.03
N ARG A 532 -1.79 28.07 2.03
CA ARG A 532 -2.83 27.70 2.99
C ARG A 532 -2.35 27.75 4.44
N GLY A 533 -1.08 27.46 4.69
CA GLY A 533 -0.48 27.51 6.02
C GLY A 533 -1.04 26.47 7.01
N ASP A 534 -1.69 25.42 6.52
CA ASP A 534 -2.31 24.36 7.33
C ASP A 534 -1.40 23.15 7.59
N MET A 535 -0.19 23.16 7.02
CA MET A 535 0.84 22.15 7.26
C MET A 535 1.56 22.44 8.59
N GLN A 536 1.64 21.43 9.45
CA GLN A 536 2.33 21.57 10.75
C GLN A 536 3.85 21.44 10.62
N GLN A 537 4.34 20.75 9.58
CA GLN A 537 5.76 20.58 9.32
C GLN A 537 6.04 20.39 7.82
N CYS A 538 7.24 20.71 7.41
CA CYS A 538 7.74 20.50 6.06
C CYS A 538 6.79 20.96 4.93
N ALA A 539 6.11 22.11 5.12
CA ALA A 539 5.29 22.72 4.07
C ALA A 539 6.10 22.93 2.78
N PRO A 540 5.49 22.87 1.59
CA PRO A 540 6.19 23.16 0.36
C PRO A 540 6.89 24.52 0.37
N GLN A 541 8.09 24.58 -0.22
CA GLN A 541 8.88 25.81 -0.38
C GLN A 541 9.32 25.90 -1.84
N ILE A 542 8.50 26.53 -2.66
CA ILE A 542 8.67 26.48 -4.10
C ILE A 542 9.95 27.17 -4.54
N SER A 543 10.84 26.44 -5.23
CA SER A 543 12.09 26.94 -5.79
C SER A 543 11.85 27.98 -6.87
N GLU A 544 12.73 28.98 -6.96
CA GLU A 544 12.77 29.88 -8.11
C GLU A 544 13.11 29.10 -9.40
N PRO A 545 12.42 29.39 -10.51
CA PRO A 545 12.71 28.73 -11.77
C PRO A 545 14.15 28.97 -12.23
N LYS A 546 14.83 27.90 -12.65
CA LYS A 546 16.15 27.95 -13.28
C LYS A 546 16.10 27.20 -14.60
N GLY A 547 17.04 27.51 -15.49
CA GLY A 547 17.11 26.80 -16.76
C GLY A 547 17.30 25.28 -16.58
N ALA A 548 16.71 24.47 -17.44
CA ALA A 548 16.79 22.99 -17.37
C ALA A 548 18.26 22.50 -17.29
N ALA A 549 19.19 23.15 -18.02
CA ALA A 549 20.60 22.81 -17.97
C ALA A 549 21.23 22.90 -16.56
N PHE A 550 20.76 23.82 -15.73
CA PHE A 550 21.20 23.90 -14.33
C PHE A 550 20.74 22.67 -13.54
N TRP A 551 19.44 22.34 -13.61
CA TRP A 551 18.87 21.25 -12.83
C TRP A 551 19.32 19.87 -13.28
N LEU A 552 19.59 19.69 -14.60
CA LEU A 552 20.10 18.42 -15.14
C LEU A 552 21.52 18.07 -14.61
N THR A 553 22.24 19.02 -14.02
CA THR A 553 23.53 18.76 -13.37
C THR A 553 23.43 18.54 -11.86
N GLN A 554 22.24 18.71 -11.27
CA GLN A 554 22.02 18.54 -9.84
C GLN A 554 21.70 17.07 -9.49
N PRO A 555 21.91 16.65 -8.25
CA PRO A 555 21.44 15.34 -7.78
C PRO A 555 19.93 15.17 -8.02
N GLY A 556 19.52 13.96 -8.39
CA GLY A 556 18.13 13.62 -8.71
C GLY A 556 17.70 13.90 -10.14
N ALA A 557 18.53 14.51 -10.96
CA ALA A 557 18.26 14.61 -12.39
C ALA A 557 18.35 13.23 -13.05
N PRO A 558 17.44 12.93 -14.03
CA PRO A 558 17.59 11.73 -14.83
C PRO A 558 18.95 11.70 -15.52
N ALA A 559 19.59 10.54 -15.56
CA ALA A 559 20.88 10.41 -16.22
C ALA A 559 20.77 10.76 -17.71
N PRO A 560 21.77 11.43 -18.27
CA PRO A 560 21.86 11.57 -19.73
C PRO A 560 21.88 10.20 -20.36
N GLN A 561 21.00 9.98 -21.32
CA GLN A 561 20.92 8.73 -22.05
C GLN A 561 21.92 8.74 -23.20
N THR A 562 22.77 7.72 -23.27
CA THR A 562 23.72 7.53 -24.38
C THR A 562 23.16 6.66 -25.50
N ASP A 563 22.16 5.82 -25.18
CA ASP A 563 21.46 4.94 -26.12
C ASP A 563 19.97 4.90 -25.76
N GLU A 564 19.11 5.42 -26.61
CA GLU A 564 17.67 5.45 -26.41
C GLU A 564 17.01 4.08 -26.54
N GLN A 565 17.66 3.16 -27.20
CA GLN A 565 17.17 1.80 -27.41
C GLN A 565 18.30 0.78 -27.22
N PRO A 566 18.70 0.53 -25.95
CA PRO A 566 19.70 -0.50 -25.69
C PRO A 566 19.20 -1.85 -26.22
N PRO A 567 20.08 -2.73 -26.73
CA PRO A 567 19.68 -4.05 -27.21
C PRO A 567 18.85 -4.81 -26.19
N GLY A 568 17.82 -5.51 -26.67
CA GLY A 568 16.98 -6.37 -25.84
C GLY A 568 17.81 -7.42 -25.11
N LYS A 569 17.56 -7.57 -23.80
CA LYS A 569 18.25 -8.53 -22.94
C LYS A 569 17.27 -9.28 -22.09
N THR A 570 17.38 -10.59 -22.08
CA THR A 570 16.61 -11.49 -21.23
C THR A 570 17.52 -12.40 -20.40
N LEU A 571 16.98 -12.92 -19.32
CA LEU A 571 17.59 -13.99 -18.52
C LEU A 571 16.61 -15.16 -18.39
N ASN A 572 17.10 -16.35 -18.07
CA ASN A 572 16.20 -17.40 -17.62
C ASN A 572 15.65 -17.08 -16.22
N TYR A 573 14.60 -17.77 -15.80
CA TYR A 573 13.93 -17.48 -14.54
C TYR A 573 14.86 -17.60 -13.33
N ALA A 574 15.63 -18.68 -13.24
CA ALA A 574 16.53 -18.93 -12.11
C ALA A 574 17.62 -17.85 -11.97
N GLU A 575 18.17 -17.38 -13.09
CA GLU A 575 19.12 -16.28 -13.12
C GLU A 575 18.45 -14.94 -12.77
N SER A 576 17.22 -14.72 -13.22
CA SER A 576 16.53 -13.44 -13.00
C SER A 576 16.19 -13.20 -11.54
N ILE A 577 15.74 -14.23 -10.80
CA ILE A 577 15.39 -14.12 -9.38
C ILE A 577 16.59 -13.94 -8.45
N GLN A 578 17.82 -14.20 -8.92
CA GLN A 578 19.03 -13.87 -8.17
C GLN A 578 19.15 -12.37 -7.89
N LYS A 579 18.51 -11.52 -8.68
CA LYS A 579 18.44 -10.07 -8.41
C LYS A 579 17.61 -9.73 -7.17
N TRP A 580 16.83 -10.66 -6.68
CA TRP A 580 16.07 -10.49 -5.45
C TRP A 580 16.89 -10.85 -4.20
N GLN A 581 17.96 -11.63 -4.36
CA GLN A 581 18.87 -12.05 -3.29
C GLN A 581 19.94 -10.99 -3.02
#